data_a0cfa03bd9276ee1865a1ddb07da13ee
#
_entry.id   a0cfa03bd9276ee1865a1ddb07da13ee
#
_cell.length_a   1.000
_cell.length_b   1.000
_cell.length_c   1.000
_cell.angle_alpha   90.00
_cell.angle_beta   90.00
_cell.angle_gamma   90.00
#
_symmetry.space_group_name_H-M   'P 1'
#
loop_
_entity.id
_entity.type
_entity.pdbx_description
1 polymer ?
#
loop_
_entity_poly.entity_id
_entity_poly.type
_entity_poly.pdbx_seq_one_letter_code
_entity_poly.pdbx_strand_id
1 'polypeptide(L)'
;MDVEKIMQNLERKHPGELEYLQAVREVLESIKDVYNQHPEFEKAKIVERIVEPERITTFRVPWVDDKGEVQVNIGYRVQFNSAIGPYKGGLRFHPSVNLSILKFLGFEQTFKNALTTLPMGGGKGGSDFSIRGKSDREVMAFCQAFMTELYKVIGPDMDVPAGDIGVGAREIGYLFGMYKKLTSQFHGATLTGKGLEWGGSILRPEATGYGALYFVHHMLETHGMDIKGKTVALSGFGNVAWGAAKKATELGAKVITISGPDGYILDEAGLDAEKIEYMLELRASGNDVCAPYAEEFPEAKFFEGKKPWEAKADIYLPCATQNELNGEDADMILAQKPLCVAEVSNMGCTAEAVNKFIAAGQLFAPGKAVNAGGVATSGLEMTQNSMRISWTGEEVDQKLHHIMQGIHEQCVKYGKEPSGYVNYVKGANVAGFMKVAKAMLAQGIV
;
A
#
# COMPACT_ATOMS: atom_id res chain seq x y z
N MET A 1 27.14 7.66 -8.87
CA MET A 1 26.64 7.61 -7.47
C MET A 1 27.40 6.54 -6.68
N ASP A 2 27.97 6.90 -5.55
CA ASP A 2 28.64 6.00 -4.61
C ASP A 2 27.68 5.67 -3.46
N VAL A 3 26.97 4.55 -3.57
CA VAL A 3 25.95 4.13 -2.63
C VAL A 3 26.52 3.89 -1.24
N GLU A 4 27.69 3.26 -1.14
CA GLU A 4 28.32 2.96 0.14
C GLU A 4 28.67 4.21 0.93
N LYS A 5 29.23 5.23 0.24
CA LYS A 5 29.55 6.50 0.87
C LYS A 5 28.31 7.24 1.37
N ILE A 6 27.21 7.19 0.60
CA ILE A 6 25.94 7.81 0.99
C ILE A 6 25.39 7.09 2.22
N MET A 7 25.38 5.75 2.21
CA MET A 7 24.89 4.94 3.31
C MET A 7 25.69 5.13 4.61
N GLN A 8 27.02 5.16 4.54
CA GLN A 8 27.87 5.46 5.69
C GLN A 8 27.56 6.84 6.32
N ASN A 9 27.27 7.83 5.49
CA ASN A 9 26.86 9.15 5.99
C ASN A 9 25.49 9.11 6.68
N LEU A 10 24.53 8.37 6.10
CA LEU A 10 23.20 8.19 6.67
C LEU A 10 23.23 7.42 8.00
N GLU A 11 23.95 6.30 8.04
CA GLU A 11 24.13 5.50 9.26
C GLU A 11 24.70 6.32 10.42
N ARG A 12 25.66 7.21 10.14
CA ARG A 12 26.21 8.13 11.14
C ARG A 12 25.19 9.14 11.65
N LYS A 13 24.29 9.63 10.79
CA LYS A 13 23.24 10.62 11.14
C LYS A 13 22.04 9.96 11.84
N HIS A 14 21.72 8.72 11.48
CA HIS A 14 20.54 7.99 11.89
C HIS A 14 20.90 6.63 12.52
N PRO A 15 21.68 6.62 13.61
CA PRO A 15 22.13 5.38 14.22
C PRO A 15 20.96 4.57 14.75
N GLY A 16 20.92 3.26 14.43
CA GLY A 16 19.89 2.34 14.93
C GLY A 16 18.55 2.36 14.15
N GLU A 17 18.42 3.18 13.11
CA GLU A 17 17.22 3.22 12.29
C GLU A 17 17.29 2.19 11.14
N LEU A 18 17.31 0.91 11.50
CA LEU A 18 17.64 -0.19 10.58
C LEU A 18 16.67 -0.31 9.41
N GLU A 19 15.35 -0.22 9.67
CA GLU A 19 14.32 -0.36 8.64
C GLU A 19 14.42 0.77 7.60
N TYR A 20 14.65 1.99 8.07
CA TYR A 20 14.84 3.15 7.20
C TYR A 20 16.11 3.05 6.35
N LEU A 21 17.23 2.69 6.95
CA LEU A 21 18.51 2.56 6.26
C LEU A 21 18.48 1.44 5.21
N GLN A 22 17.82 0.32 5.52
CA GLN A 22 17.64 -0.77 4.57
C GLN A 22 16.83 -0.31 3.34
N ALA A 23 15.69 0.33 3.55
CA ALA A 23 14.84 0.80 2.46
C ALA A 23 15.56 1.81 1.55
N VAL A 24 16.33 2.73 2.14
CA VAL A 24 17.14 3.68 1.37
C VAL A 24 18.16 2.94 0.51
N ARG A 25 18.91 1.99 1.07
CA ARG A 25 19.90 1.20 0.33
C ARG A 25 19.28 0.50 -0.87
N GLU A 26 18.18 -0.20 -0.69
CA GLU A 26 17.48 -0.94 -1.75
C GLU A 26 17.06 -0.03 -2.91
N VAL A 27 16.52 1.15 -2.61
CA VAL A 27 16.15 2.12 -3.64
C VAL A 27 17.38 2.68 -4.35
N LEU A 28 18.42 3.09 -3.61
CA LEU A 28 19.64 3.66 -4.20
C LEU A 28 20.34 2.68 -5.14
N GLU A 29 20.39 1.40 -4.81
CA GLU A 29 20.96 0.38 -5.67
C GLU A 29 20.14 0.20 -6.95
N SER A 30 18.82 0.23 -6.86
CA SER A 30 17.93 0.07 -8.02
C SER A 30 17.95 1.25 -8.99
N ILE A 31 18.22 2.47 -8.50
CA ILE A 31 18.25 3.69 -9.34
C ILE A 31 19.65 4.09 -9.81
N LYS A 32 20.70 3.43 -9.33
CA LYS A 32 22.12 3.82 -9.54
C LYS A 32 22.47 4.07 -11.01
N ASP A 33 22.09 3.15 -11.89
CA ASP A 33 22.43 3.24 -13.31
C ASP A 33 21.77 4.44 -13.99
N VAL A 34 20.49 4.68 -13.69
CA VAL A 34 19.74 5.81 -14.25
C VAL A 34 20.24 7.11 -13.67
N TYR A 35 20.50 7.18 -12.37
CA TYR A 35 21.07 8.35 -11.73
C TYR A 35 22.40 8.80 -12.37
N ASN A 36 23.28 7.84 -12.69
CA ASN A 36 24.58 8.11 -13.29
C ASN A 36 24.49 8.67 -14.73
N GLN A 37 23.34 8.52 -15.39
CA GLN A 37 23.06 9.12 -16.70
C GLN A 37 22.62 10.60 -16.59
N HIS A 38 22.40 11.11 -15.37
CA HIS A 38 21.88 12.44 -15.07
C HIS A 38 22.84 13.25 -14.18
N PRO A 39 23.95 13.79 -14.75
CA PRO A 39 24.92 14.58 -13.97
C PRO A 39 24.31 15.81 -13.30
N GLU A 40 23.19 16.34 -13.80
CA GLU A 40 22.43 17.42 -13.20
C GLU A 40 21.84 17.03 -11.82
N PHE A 41 21.52 15.77 -11.60
CA PHE A 41 21.05 15.29 -10.30
C PHE A 41 22.15 15.30 -9.25
N GLU A 42 23.37 14.89 -9.62
CA GLU A 42 24.54 14.95 -8.73
C GLU A 42 24.87 16.40 -8.34
N LYS A 43 24.84 17.31 -9.32
CA LYS A 43 25.09 18.73 -9.09
C LYS A 43 24.06 19.36 -8.15
N ALA A 44 22.79 18.96 -8.24
CA ALA A 44 21.71 19.44 -7.40
C ALA A 44 21.55 18.66 -6.07
N LYS A 45 22.43 17.68 -5.79
CA LYS A 45 22.39 16.85 -4.60
C LYS A 45 21.03 16.17 -4.39
N ILE A 46 20.42 15.69 -5.49
CA ILE A 46 19.07 15.11 -5.45
C ILE A 46 19.00 13.92 -4.48
N VAL A 47 19.99 13.02 -4.51
CA VAL A 47 19.96 11.83 -3.62
C VAL A 47 20.10 12.24 -2.16
N GLU A 48 21.05 13.10 -1.83
CA GLU A 48 21.27 13.56 -0.46
C GLU A 48 20.06 14.29 0.12
N ARG A 49 19.25 14.92 -0.74
CA ARG A 49 18.02 15.61 -0.35
C ARG A 49 16.82 14.66 -0.27
N ILE A 50 16.69 13.71 -1.22
CA ILE A 50 15.52 12.83 -1.29
C ILE A 50 15.53 11.73 -0.22
N VAL A 51 16.69 11.38 0.31
CA VAL A 51 16.83 10.40 1.38
C VAL A 51 16.61 10.98 2.78
N GLU A 52 16.53 12.29 2.93
CA GLU A 52 16.21 12.94 4.19
C GLU A 52 14.77 13.45 4.17
N PRO A 53 13.96 13.22 5.22
CA PRO A 53 12.63 13.81 5.31
C PRO A 53 12.71 15.32 5.42
N GLU A 54 11.79 16.04 4.77
CA GLU A 54 11.73 17.51 4.83
C GLU A 54 11.39 17.99 6.24
N ARG A 55 10.54 17.26 6.98
CA ARG A 55 10.15 17.61 8.35
C ARG A 55 9.69 16.39 9.13
N ILE A 56 10.04 16.36 10.41
CA ILE A 56 9.53 15.38 11.37
C ILE A 56 8.95 16.16 12.56
N THR A 57 7.70 15.81 12.92
CA THR A 57 7.05 16.30 14.13
C THR A 57 6.85 15.13 15.07
N THR A 58 7.39 15.25 16.28
CA THR A 58 7.21 14.28 17.38
C THR A 58 6.52 14.99 18.53
N PHE A 59 5.48 14.39 19.09
CA PHE A 59 4.70 15.00 20.15
C PHE A 59 4.20 13.98 21.16
N ARG A 60 3.99 14.45 22.39
CA ARG A 60 3.41 13.67 23.48
C ARG A 60 1.89 13.69 23.37
N VAL A 61 1.25 12.54 23.59
CA VAL A 61 -0.21 12.36 23.55
C VAL A 61 -0.70 11.85 24.90
N PRO A 62 -1.02 12.73 25.86
CA PRO A 62 -1.68 12.35 27.10
C PRO A 62 -3.19 12.20 26.89
N TRP A 63 -3.76 11.13 27.40
CA TRP A 63 -5.20 10.86 27.35
C TRP A 63 -5.65 10.10 28.61
N VAL A 64 -6.95 10.00 28.84
CA VAL A 64 -7.51 9.36 30.05
C VAL A 64 -8.28 8.10 29.61
N ASP A 65 -7.97 6.97 30.26
CA ASP A 65 -8.62 5.69 30.00
C ASP A 65 -9.98 5.57 30.72
N ASP A 66 -10.64 4.43 30.52
CA ASP A 66 -11.95 4.15 31.10
C ASP A 66 -11.94 4.05 32.65
N LYS A 67 -10.76 3.82 33.23
CA LYS A 67 -10.57 3.79 34.70
C LYS A 67 -10.30 5.17 35.29
N GLY A 68 -10.17 6.19 34.45
CA GLY A 68 -9.80 7.54 34.86
C GLY A 68 -8.30 7.74 35.04
N GLU A 69 -7.49 6.80 34.59
CA GLU A 69 -6.03 6.88 34.68
C GLU A 69 -5.43 7.60 33.48
N VAL A 70 -4.40 8.43 33.72
CA VAL A 70 -3.70 9.14 32.66
C VAL A 70 -2.74 8.19 31.94
N GLN A 71 -2.91 8.08 30.63
CA GLN A 71 -2.03 7.37 29.73
C GLN A 71 -1.22 8.36 28.92
N VAL A 72 0.00 7.97 28.49
CA VAL A 72 0.88 8.82 27.69
C VAL A 72 1.47 7.99 26.55
N ASN A 73 1.19 8.40 25.34
CA ASN A 73 1.77 7.83 24.12
C ASN A 73 2.62 8.87 23.37
N ILE A 74 3.39 8.44 22.39
CA ILE A 74 4.17 9.30 21.50
C ILE A 74 3.51 9.30 20.13
N GLY A 75 3.26 10.49 19.60
CA GLY A 75 2.78 10.70 18.25
C GLY A 75 3.86 11.21 17.32
N TYR A 76 3.77 10.84 16.05
CA TYR A 76 4.72 11.22 15.01
C TYR A 76 3.99 11.61 13.73
N ARG A 77 4.55 12.60 13.01
CA ARG A 77 4.27 12.85 11.59
C ARG A 77 5.57 13.11 10.84
N VAL A 78 5.89 12.23 9.90
CA VAL A 78 7.01 12.36 8.98
C VAL A 78 6.47 12.93 7.68
N GLN A 79 6.83 14.15 7.37
CA GLN A 79 6.59 14.86 6.11
C GLN A 79 7.83 14.65 5.25
N PHE A 80 7.77 13.62 4.38
CA PHE A 80 9.00 13.11 3.80
C PHE A 80 9.43 13.92 2.57
N ASN A 81 8.55 14.11 1.60
CA ASN A 81 8.85 14.85 0.38
C ASN A 81 7.58 15.46 -0.22
N SER A 82 7.61 16.74 -0.56
CA SER A 82 6.49 17.50 -1.10
C SER A 82 6.68 17.95 -2.55
N ALA A 83 7.73 17.49 -3.24
CA ALA A 83 8.08 17.99 -4.57
C ALA A 83 6.98 17.81 -5.63
N ILE A 84 6.09 16.82 -5.47
CA ILE A 84 5.01 16.55 -6.43
C ILE A 84 3.60 16.79 -5.89
N GLY A 85 3.46 17.28 -4.67
CA GLY A 85 2.17 17.60 -4.06
C GLY A 85 2.21 17.56 -2.55
N PRO A 86 1.06 17.78 -1.88
CA PRO A 86 0.94 17.69 -0.44
C PRO A 86 1.47 16.34 0.09
N TYR A 87 2.06 16.33 1.27
CA TYR A 87 2.46 15.08 1.90
C TYR A 87 1.23 14.18 2.04
N LYS A 88 1.36 12.91 1.66
CA LYS A 88 0.26 11.94 1.69
C LYS A 88 0.74 10.61 2.22
N GLY A 89 0.02 10.08 3.19
CA GLY A 89 0.28 8.75 3.73
C GLY A 89 -0.45 8.49 5.04
N GLY A 90 -0.61 7.21 5.39
CA GLY A 90 -1.42 6.74 6.49
C GLY A 90 -0.87 7.07 7.88
N LEU A 91 -1.76 6.98 8.87
CA LEU A 91 -1.45 6.95 10.29
C LEU A 91 -1.52 5.49 10.76
N ARG A 92 -0.50 5.03 11.49
CA ARG A 92 -0.45 3.69 12.10
C ARG A 92 -0.54 3.78 13.61
N PHE A 93 -1.52 3.10 14.20
CA PHE A 93 -1.63 2.94 15.65
C PHE A 93 -1.30 1.51 16.03
N HIS A 94 -0.06 1.30 16.46
CA HIS A 94 0.45 -0.02 16.82
C HIS A 94 1.64 0.10 17.78
N PRO A 95 1.78 -0.79 18.76
CA PRO A 95 2.88 -0.73 19.75
C PRO A 95 4.30 -0.74 19.14
N SER A 96 4.46 -1.31 17.95
CA SER A 96 5.75 -1.34 17.25
C SER A 96 6.14 -0.03 16.58
N VAL A 97 5.27 0.97 16.55
CA VAL A 97 5.55 2.24 15.88
C VAL A 97 6.70 2.97 16.53
N ASN A 98 7.70 3.30 15.74
CA ASN A 98 8.84 4.12 16.08
C ASN A 98 9.24 4.99 14.88
N LEU A 99 10.19 5.89 15.09
CA LEU A 99 10.59 6.84 14.04
C LEU A 99 11.23 6.15 12.82
N SER A 100 12.06 5.11 13.03
CA SER A 100 12.68 4.35 11.93
C SER A 100 11.64 3.77 10.98
N ILE A 101 10.62 3.09 11.53
CA ILE A 101 9.52 2.51 10.74
C ILE A 101 8.76 3.60 9.98
N LEU A 102 8.45 4.73 10.61
CA LEU A 102 7.70 5.81 9.94
C LEU A 102 8.52 6.53 8.88
N LYS A 103 9.82 6.69 9.06
CA LYS A 103 10.73 7.20 8.02
C LYS A 103 10.83 6.23 6.85
N PHE A 104 11.01 4.95 7.10
CA PHE A 104 10.94 3.90 6.08
C PHE A 104 9.65 4.00 5.27
N LEU A 105 8.52 3.96 5.95
CA LEU A 105 7.22 4.00 5.28
C LEU A 105 6.96 5.33 4.54
N GLY A 106 7.42 6.46 5.07
CA GLY A 106 7.30 7.77 4.41
C GLY A 106 8.17 7.88 3.15
N PHE A 107 9.37 7.33 3.20
CA PHE A 107 10.28 7.24 2.06
C PHE A 107 9.68 6.40 0.93
N GLU A 108 9.24 5.19 1.22
CA GLU A 108 8.57 4.30 0.26
C GLU A 108 7.28 4.92 -0.30
N GLN A 109 6.50 5.60 0.56
CA GLN A 109 5.26 6.26 0.16
C GLN A 109 5.50 7.38 -0.87
N THR A 110 6.62 8.07 -0.79
CA THR A 110 7.01 9.12 -1.76
C THR A 110 7.04 8.56 -3.18
N PHE A 111 7.68 7.42 -3.39
CA PHE A 111 7.80 6.79 -4.72
C PHE A 111 6.51 6.11 -5.15
N LYS A 112 5.80 5.48 -4.24
CA LYS A 112 4.49 4.88 -4.49
C LYS A 112 3.48 5.93 -4.98
N ASN A 113 3.40 7.07 -4.30
CA ASN A 113 2.50 8.15 -4.69
C ASN A 113 2.90 8.76 -6.05
N ALA A 114 4.21 8.87 -6.31
CA ALA A 114 4.71 9.36 -7.59
C ALA A 114 4.25 8.53 -8.78
N LEU A 115 4.13 7.20 -8.62
CA LEU A 115 3.65 6.30 -9.67
C LEU A 115 2.21 6.58 -10.07
N THR A 116 1.35 7.03 -9.15
CA THR A 116 -0.07 7.28 -9.43
C THR A 116 -0.32 8.43 -10.42
N THR A 117 0.68 9.22 -10.72
CA THR A 117 0.61 10.49 -11.49
C THR A 117 -0.19 11.60 -10.81
N LEU A 118 -0.90 11.32 -9.74
CA LEU A 118 -1.64 12.31 -8.96
C LEU A 118 -0.69 13.23 -8.17
N PRO A 119 -1.10 14.47 -7.87
CA PRO A 119 -0.28 15.45 -7.16
C PRO A 119 -0.23 15.15 -5.66
N MET A 120 0.51 14.13 -5.27
CA MET A 120 0.68 13.68 -3.90
C MET A 120 2.15 13.41 -3.59
N GLY A 121 2.67 14.11 -2.60
CA GLY A 121 3.97 13.84 -2.00
C GLY A 121 3.95 12.62 -1.09
N GLY A 122 5.00 12.42 -0.30
CA GLY A 122 5.12 11.30 0.64
C GLY A 122 5.11 11.76 2.09
N GLY A 123 4.35 11.07 2.92
CA GLY A 123 4.33 11.26 4.37
C GLY A 123 3.87 10.01 5.09
N LYS A 124 4.14 9.93 6.37
CA LYS A 124 3.69 8.84 7.24
C LYS A 124 3.61 9.33 8.68
N GLY A 125 2.68 8.78 9.44
CA GLY A 125 2.57 9.12 10.85
C GLY A 125 2.03 7.96 11.67
N GLY A 126 1.85 8.20 12.95
CA GLY A 126 1.29 7.22 13.86
C GLY A 126 1.70 7.39 15.31
N SER A 127 1.43 6.37 16.07
CA SER A 127 1.70 6.31 17.51
C SER A 127 1.93 4.87 17.95
N ASP A 128 2.63 4.70 19.06
CA ASP A 128 2.77 3.44 19.79
C ASP A 128 1.48 2.98 20.51
N PHE A 129 0.39 3.70 20.32
CA PHE A 129 -0.94 3.36 20.82
C PHE A 129 -1.49 2.08 20.17
N SER A 130 -2.09 1.19 20.97
CA SER A 130 -2.80 0.01 20.49
C SER A 130 -4.30 0.16 20.66
N ILE A 131 -5.06 -0.08 19.59
CA ILE A 131 -6.53 -0.15 19.65
C ILE A 131 -7.05 -1.45 20.27
N ARG A 132 -6.21 -2.48 20.34
CA ARG A 132 -6.63 -3.80 20.85
C ARG A 132 -6.97 -3.72 22.33
N GLY A 133 -8.16 -4.25 22.67
CA GLY A 133 -8.66 -4.26 24.05
C GLY A 133 -9.10 -2.90 24.58
N LYS A 134 -9.18 -1.87 23.73
CA LYS A 134 -9.67 -0.54 24.07
C LYS A 134 -11.14 -0.39 23.72
N SER A 135 -11.89 0.32 24.58
CA SER A 135 -13.26 0.71 24.28
C SER A 135 -13.31 1.79 23.20
N ASP A 136 -14.48 1.97 22.57
CA ASP A 136 -14.68 3.07 21.62
C ASP A 136 -14.44 4.44 22.24
N ARG A 137 -14.77 4.60 23.54
CA ARG A 137 -14.52 5.83 24.29
C ARG A 137 -13.03 6.10 24.46
N GLU A 138 -12.23 5.07 24.80
CA GLU A 138 -10.78 5.18 24.93
C GLU A 138 -10.12 5.51 23.59
N VAL A 139 -10.53 4.83 22.50
CA VAL A 139 -10.03 5.12 21.15
C VAL A 139 -10.38 6.53 20.71
N MET A 140 -11.60 6.99 20.99
CA MET A 140 -12.03 8.37 20.70
C MET A 140 -11.20 9.38 21.50
N ALA A 141 -11.00 9.15 22.80
CA ALA A 141 -10.21 10.04 23.65
C ALA A 141 -8.75 10.15 23.16
N PHE A 142 -8.15 9.01 22.79
CA PHE A 142 -6.81 9.00 22.19
C PHE A 142 -6.76 9.76 20.87
N CYS A 143 -7.68 9.49 19.94
CA CYS A 143 -7.73 10.16 18.64
C CYS A 143 -7.89 11.68 18.77
N GLN A 144 -8.71 12.13 19.70
CA GLN A 144 -8.89 13.56 19.98
C GLN A 144 -7.61 14.19 20.56
N ALA A 145 -6.96 13.52 21.51
CA ALA A 145 -5.71 13.99 22.08
C ALA A 145 -4.58 14.02 21.02
N PHE A 146 -4.47 12.99 20.18
CA PHE A 146 -3.53 12.93 19.07
C PHE A 146 -3.73 14.08 18.08
N MET A 147 -4.98 14.38 17.72
CA MET A 147 -5.31 15.44 16.77
C MET A 147 -5.04 16.84 17.32
N THR A 148 -5.06 17.06 18.64
CA THR A 148 -4.72 18.38 19.22
C THR A 148 -3.30 18.84 18.92
N GLU A 149 -2.42 17.91 18.61
CA GLU A 149 -1.05 18.22 18.16
C GLU A 149 -0.93 18.11 16.64
N LEU A 150 -1.51 17.08 16.04
CA LEU A 150 -1.37 16.83 14.61
C LEU A 150 -1.98 17.93 13.73
N TYR A 151 -3.12 18.55 14.14
CA TYR A 151 -3.82 19.55 13.32
C TYR A 151 -2.95 20.76 12.94
N LYS A 152 -1.90 21.04 13.72
CA LYS A 152 -0.98 22.16 13.51
C LYS A 152 -0.12 22.00 12.26
N VAL A 153 0.03 20.77 11.78
CA VAL A 153 0.96 20.41 10.70
C VAL A 153 0.30 19.69 9.53
N ILE A 154 -1.04 19.59 9.52
CA ILE A 154 -1.80 18.98 8.43
C ILE A 154 -2.82 19.94 7.83
N GLY A 155 -3.27 19.63 6.63
CA GLY A 155 -4.27 20.43 5.92
C GLY A 155 -4.43 19.95 4.48
N PRO A 156 -5.50 20.36 3.79
CA PRO A 156 -5.88 19.83 2.48
C PRO A 156 -4.78 20.05 1.40
N ASP A 157 -4.04 21.14 1.50
CA ASP A 157 -3.00 21.54 0.53
C ASP A 157 -1.58 21.40 1.08
N MET A 158 -1.42 20.88 2.30
CA MET A 158 -0.13 20.73 2.96
C MET A 158 0.21 19.26 3.23
N ASP A 159 -0.64 18.58 4.00
CA ASP A 159 -0.41 17.21 4.44
C ASP A 159 -1.74 16.51 4.71
N VAL A 160 -1.99 15.40 4.02
CA VAL A 160 -3.27 14.68 4.04
C VAL A 160 -3.06 13.25 4.55
N PRO A 161 -3.26 13.00 5.85
CA PRO A 161 -3.21 11.65 6.40
C PRO A 161 -4.36 10.75 5.91
N ALA A 162 -4.15 9.46 6.05
CA ALA A 162 -5.12 8.40 5.75
C ALA A 162 -5.09 7.31 6.83
N GLY A 163 -5.88 6.26 6.66
CA GLY A 163 -5.80 5.06 7.48
C GLY A 163 -4.61 4.17 7.14
N ASP A 164 -4.20 3.38 8.11
CA ASP A 164 -3.20 2.32 8.03
C ASP A 164 -3.48 1.32 9.17
N ILE A 165 -2.56 0.45 9.56
CA ILE A 165 -2.75 -0.50 10.66
C ILE A 165 -3.22 0.22 11.93
N GLY A 166 -4.33 -0.24 12.50
CA GLY A 166 -4.94 0.34 13.70
C GLY A 166 -5.69 1.66 13.48
N VAL A 167 -5.84 2.11 12.23
CA VAL A 167 -6.59 3.32 11.87
C VAL A 167 -7.53 3.01 10.71
N GLY A 168 -8.75 2.68 11.04
CA GLY A 168 -9.84 2.44 10.09
C GLY A 168 -10.82 3.62 10.02
N ALA A 169 -12.01 3.35 9.48
CA ALA A 169 -13.06 4.36 9.31
C ALA A 169 -13.48 5.01 10.63
N ARG A 170 -13.55 4.25 11.73
CA ARG A 170 -13.86 4.75 13.07
C ARG A 170 -12.84 5.78 13.54
N GLU A 171 -11.56 5.44 13.49
CA GLU A 171 -10.47 6.31 13.93
C GLU A 171 -10.38 7.57 13.04
N ILE A 172 -10.53 7.41 11.72
CA ILE A 172 -10.59 8.55 10.79
C ILE A 172 -11.75 9.49 11.13
N GLY A 173 -12.91 8.93 11.52
CA GLY A 173 -14.05 9.72 11.98
C GLY A 173 -13.74 10.55 13.22
N TYR A 174 -13.16 9.93 14.24
CA TYR A 174 -12.78 10.61 15.48
C TYR A 174 -11.72 11.70 15.26
N LEU A 175 -10.71 11.40 14.43
CA LEU A 175 -9.66 12.34 14.06
C LEU A 175 -10.24 13.55 13.29
N PHE A 176 -11.08 13.30 12.28
CA PHE A 176 -11.68 14.37 11.48
C PHE A 176 -12.65 15.25 12.30
N GLY A 177 -13.47 14.64 13.15
CA GLY A 177 -14.37 15.38 14.03
C GLY A 177 -13.63 16.37 14.94
N MET A 178 -12.48 15.94 15.49
CA MET A 178 -11.64 16.82 16.31
C MET A 178 -10.92 17.88 15.47
N TYR A 179 -10.39 17.52 14.30
CA TYR A 179 -9.78 18.48 13.35
C TYR A 179 -10.76 19.61 12.99
N LYS A 180 -11.99 19.24 12.60
CA LYS A 180 -13.05 20.20 12.29
C LYS A 180 -13.36 21.13 13.47
N LYS A 181 -13.39 20.59 14.69
CA LYS A 181 -13.62 21.37 15.90
C LYS A 181 -12.50 22.37 16.17
N LEU A 182 -11.24 21.93 16.06
CA LEU A 182 -10.06 22.77 16.32
C LEU A 182 -9.88 23.89 15.29
N THR A 183 -10.14 23.60 14.03
CA THR A 183 -9.98 24.57 12.93
C THR A 183 -11.19 25.44 12.69
N SER A 184 -12.36 25.07 13.23
CA SER A 184 -13.66 25.70 12.93
C SER A 184 -14.00 25.72 11.42
N GLN A 185 -13.45 24.77 10.65
CA GLN A 185 -13.61 24.69 9.20
C GLN A 185 -13.86 23.25 8.76
N PHE A 186 -14.69 23.10 7.70
CA PHE A 186 -14.89 21.80 7.06
C PHE A 186 -13.94 21.65 5.87
N HIS A 187 -12.70 21.28 6.17
CA HIS A 187 -11.69 20.95 5.15
C HIS A 187 -11.76 19.45 4.80
N GLY A 188 -12.74 19.08 3.98
CA GLY A 188 -13.04 17.69 3.64
C GLY A 188 -11.83 16.91 3.08
N ALA A 189 -10.94 17.59 2.37
CA ALA A 189 -9.75 16.97 1.77
C ALA A 189 -8.58 16.74 2.76
N THR A 190 -8.70 17.08 4.05
CA THR A 190 -7.60 16.95 5.02
C THR A 190 -7.28 15.51 5.40
N LEU A 191 -8.27 14.63 5.43
CA LEU A 191 -8.12 13.20 5.73
C LEU A 191 -8.82 12.38 4.64
N THR A 192 -8.27 11.25 4.28
CA THR A 192 -8.92 10.27 3.39
C THR A 192 -9.27 8.97 4.11
N GLY A 193 -10.20 8.21 3.53
CA GLY A 193 -10.82 7.05 4.19
C GLY A 193 -12.05 7.42 5.00
N LYS A 194 -12.69 8.54 4.64
CA LYS A 194 -13.92 9.03 5.28
C LYS A 194 -15.14 8.17 4.91
N GLY A 195 -16.17 8.24 5.75
CA GLY A 195 -17.49 7.70 5.43
C GLY A 195 -18.15 8.46 4.27
N LEU A 196 -19.01 7.77 3.52
CA LEU A 196 -19.70 8.34 2.36
C LEU A 196 -20.55 9.55 2.73
N GLU A 197 -21.10 9.57 3.94
CA GLU A 197 -22.00 10.63 4.45
C GLU A 197 -21.30 11.98 4.64
N TRP A 198 -19.97 12.00 4.65
CA TRP A 198 -19.19 13.22 4.95
C TRP A 198 -17.93 13.36 4.09
N GLY A 199 -18.01 12.89 2.84
CA GLY A 199 -17.01 13.17 1.81
C GLY A 199 -16.07 12.02 1.47
N GLY A 200 -16.36 10.79 1.87
CA GLY A 200 -15.66 9.60 1.44
C GLY A 200 -15.89 9.26 -0.02
N SER A 201 -15.00 8.51 -0.62
CA SER A 201 -15.13 7.99 -2.00
C SER A 201 -15.69 6.58 -2.01
N ILE A 202 -16.56 6.30 -2.97
CA ILE A 202 -17.00 4.93 -3.30
C ILE A 202 -15.78 4.12 -3.76
N LEU A 203 -15.87 2.80 -3.67
CA LEU A 203 -14.84 1.79 -4.01
C LEU A 203 -13.55 1.85 -3.16
N ARG A 204 -13.49 2.64 -2.10
CA ARG A 204 -12.27 2.74 -1.29
C ARG A 204 -11.86 1.41 -0.64
N PRO A 205 -12.78 0.58 -0.08
CA PRO A 205 -12.44 -0.72 0.49
C PRO A 205 -11.83 -1.71 -0.52
N GLU A 206 -12.37 -1.74 -1.74
CA GLU A 206 -11.99 -2.67 -2.81
C GLU A 206 -10.82 -2.17 -3.66
N ALA A 207 -10.50 -0.88 -3.60
CA ALA A 207 -9.62 -0.20 -4.55
C ALA A 207 -8.24 -0.83 -4.69
N THR A 208 -7.66 -1.35 -3.61
CA THR A 208 -6.36 -2.00 -3.66
C THR A 208 -6.40 -3.28 -4.51
N GLY A 209 -7.39 -4.13 -4.25
CA GLY A 209 -7.59 -5.36 -5.01
C GLY A 209 -7.99 -5.09 -6.47
N TYR A 210 -8.90 -4.16 -6.71
CA TYR A 210 -9.30 -3.75 -8.07
C TYR A 210 -8.11 -3.26 -8.87
N GLY A 211 -7.34 -2.34 -8.29
CA GLY A 211 -6.13 -1.80 -8.93
C GLY A 211 -5.10 -2.88 -9.25
N ALA A 212 -4.92 -3.83 -8.34
CA ALA A 212 -4.01 -4.94 -8.56
C ALA A 212 -4.39 -5.77 -9.79
N LEU A 213 -5.66 -6.09 -9.95
CA LEU A 213 -6.14 -6.85 -11.11
C LEU A 213 -6.04 -6.05 -12.40
N TYR A 214 -6.24 -4.74 -12.39
CA TYR A 214 -5.98 -3.89 -13.56
C TYR A 214 -4.50 -3.91 -13.94
N PHE A 215 -3.60 -3.82 -12.96
CA PHE A 215 -2.16 -3.93 -13.22
C PHE A 215 -1.79 -5.29 -13.82
N VAL A 216 -2.28 -6.39 -13.24
CA VAL A 216 -2.03 -7.76 -13.73
C VAL A 216 -2.59 -7.94 -15.14
N HIS A 217 -3.78 -7.45 -15.42
CA HIS A 217 -4.38 -7.48 -16.74
C HIS A 217 -3.46 -6.84 -17.79
N HIS A 218 -3.02 -5.60 -17.55
CA HIS A 218 -2.10 -4.92 -18.48
C HIS A 218 -0.72 -5.58 -18.55
N MET A 219 -0.23 -6.17 -17.46
CA MET A 219 1.00 -6.95 -17.47
C MET A 219 0.90 -8.16 -18.40
N LEU A 220 -0.21 -8.90 -18.34
CA LEU A 220 -0.45 -10.04 -19.21
C LEU A 220 -0.63 -9.62 -20.68
N GLU A 221 -1.41 -8.58 -20.95
CA GLU A 221 -1.62 -8.04 -22.31
C GLU A 221 -0.29 -7.64 -22.98
N THR A 222 0.61 -6.99 -22.24
CA THR A 222 1.93 -6.58 -22.73
C THR A 222 2.77 -7.77 -23.19
N HIS A 223 2.49 -8.96 -22.67
CA HIS A 223 3.15 -10.20 -23.04
C HIS A 223 2.29 -11.10 -23.95
N GLY A 224 1.24 -10.54 -24.56
CA GLY A 224 0.38 -11.26 -25.50
C GLY A 224 -0.54 -12.31 -24.86
N MET A 225 -0.81 -12.17 -23.56
CA MET A 225 -1.64 -13.08 -22.78
C MET A 225 -2.94 -12.38 -22.33
N ASP A 226 -3.97 -13.17 -22.06
CA ASP A 226 -5.24 -12.68 -21.53
C ASP A 226 -5.47 -13.25 -20.12
N ILE A 227 -6.03 -12.46 -19.22
CA ILE A 227 -6.43 -12.89 -17.89
C ILE A 227 -7.68 -13.78 -17.91
N LYS A 228 -8.52 -13.62 -18.95
CA LYS A 228 -9.76 -14.38 -19.09
C LYS A 228 -9.51 -15.88 -19.15
N GLY A 229 -10.23 -16.62 -18.33
CA GLY A 229 -10.11 -18.08 -18.23
C GLY A 229 -8.90 -18.58 -17.45
N LYS A 230 -8.07 -17.68 -16.90
CA LYS A 230 -6.91 -18.06 -16.07
C LYS A 230 -7.31 -18.33 -14.63
N THR A 231 -6.58 -19.23 -13.99
CA THR A 231 -6.75 -19.55 -12.57
C THR A 231 -5.91 -18.62 -11.71
N VAL A 232 -6.49 -18.17 -10.59
CA VAL A 232 -5.84 -17.26 -9.64
C VAL A 232 -5.80 -17.92 -8.27
N ALA A 233 -4.60 -18.04 -7.71
CA ALA A 233 -4.39 -18.37 -6.30
C ALA A 233 -4.08 -17.08 -5.54
N LEU A 234 -4.91 -16.73 -4.57
CA LEU A 234 -4.69 -15.59 -3.70
C LEU A 234 -4.75 -15.97 -2.22
N SER A 235 -4.07 -15.20 -1.39
CA SER A 235 -4.11 -15.30 0.06
C SER A 235 -4.92 -14.18 0.68
N GLY A 236 -5.32 -14.38 1.92
CA GLY A 236 -5.96 -13.35 2.74
C GLY A 236 -7.47 -13.45 2.80
N PHE A 237 -8.02 -12.71 3.76
CA PHE A 237 -9.44 -12.64 4.08
C PHE A 237 -9.92 -11.18 4.29
N GLY A 238 -9.04 -10.21 4.00
CA GLY A 238 -9.30 -8.79 4.16
C GLY A 238 -9.87 -8.12 2.92
N ASN A 239 -10.13 -6.80 2.98
CA ASN A 239 -10.66 -6.01 1.87
C ASN A 239 -9.81 -6.12 0.59
N VAL A 240 -8.48 -6.27 0.75
CA VAL A 240 -7.56 -6.45 -0.38
C VAL A 240 -7.85 -7.74 -1.13
N ALA A 241 -7.96 -8.87 -0.40
CA ALA A 241 -8.29 -10.18 -0.98
C ALA A 241 -9.67 -10.18 -1.63
N TRP A 242 -10.65 -9.56 -1.00
CA TRP A 242 -12.02 -9.43 -1.53
C TRP A 242 -12.07 -8.64 -2.82
N GLY A 243 -11.44 -7.45 -2.81
CA GLY A 243 -11.36 -6.62 -4.02
C GLY A 243 -10.68 -7.38 -5.15
N ALA A 244 -9.58 -8.08 -4.86
CA ALA A 244 -8.87 -8.89 -5.85
C ALA A 244 -9.75 -10.04 -6.39
N ALA A 245 -10.42 -10.80 -5.52
CA ALA A 245 -11.28 -11.90 -5.91
C ALA A 245 -12.45 -11.42 -6.78
N LYS A 246 -13.13 -10.35 -6.37
CA LYS A 246 -14.27 -9.77 -7.10
C LYS A 246 -13.84 -9.28 -8.49
N LYS A 247 -12.78 -8.48 -8.58
CA LYS A 247 -12.33 -7.94 -9.87
C LYS A 247 -11.76 -9.03 -10.79
N ALA A 248 -11.06 -10.03 -10.25
CA ALA A 248 -10.59 -11.16 -11.04
C ALA A 248 -11.76 -11.92 -11.69
N THR A 249 -12.81 -12.19 -10.93
CA THR A 249 -14.04 -12.83 -11.43
C THR A 249 -14.73 -11.97 -12.49
N GLU A 250 -14.86 -10.67 -12.28
CA GLU A 250 -15.42 -9.72 -13.27
C GLU A 250 -14.62 -9.70 -14.60
N LEU A 251 -13.29 -9.83 -14.52
CA LEU A 251 -12.41 -9.92 -15.69
C LEU A 251 -12.40 -11.31 -16.35
N GLY A 252 -13.19 -12.24 -15.82
CA GLY A 252 -13.35 -13.59 -16.37
C GLY A 252 -12.25 -14.59 -15.96
N ALA A 253 -11.43 -14.25 -14.95
CA ALA A 253 -10.53 -15.20 -14.32
C ALA A 253 -11.26 -16.07 -13.31
N LYS A 254 -10.66 -17.19 -12.93
CA LYS A 254 -11.19 -18.11 -11.93
C LYS A 254 -10.34 -18.06 -10.65
N VAL A 255 -10.85 -17.47 -9.60
CA VAL A 255 -10.21 -17.47 -8.27
C VAL A 255 -10.46 -18.80 -7.60
N ILE A 256 -9.41 -19.57 -7.32
CA ILE A 256 -9.50 -20.94 -6.81
C ILE A 256 -9.09 -21.08 -5.35
N THR A 257 -8.50 -20.06 -4.74
CA THR A 257 -8.10 -20.07 -3.34
C THR A 257 -8.47 -18.79 -2.62
N ILE A 258 -8.71 -18.91 -1.32
CA ILE A 258 -8.71 -17.82 -0.35
C ILE A 258 -8.12 -18.36 0.95
N SER A 259 -7.49 -17.52 1.77
CA SER A 259 -6.89 -17.98 3.02
C SER A 259 -7.23 -17.08 4.20
N GLY A 260 -7.37 -17.70 5.37
CA GLY A 260 -7.53 -17.06 6.66
C GLY A 260 -6.40 -17.44 7.63
N PRO A 261 -6.51 -17.04 8.89
CA PRO A 261 -5.55 -17.43 9.91
C PRO A 261 -5.57 -18.93 10.24
N ASP A 262 -6.64 -19.61 9.89
CA ASP A 262 -6.87 -21.05 10.11
C ASP A 262 -6.32 -21.94 8.99
N GLY A 263 -6.07 -21.40 7.80
CA GLY A 263 -5.60 -22.14 6.64
C GLY A 263 -6.09 -21.56 5.33
N TYR A 264 -6.23 -22.40 4.29
CA TYR A 264 -6.80 -21.97 3.02
C TYR A 264 -7.82 -22.95 2.47
N ILE A 265 -8.71 -22.47 1.61
CA ILE A 265 -9.59 -23.29 0.80
C ILE A 265 -9.04 -23.40 -0.62
N LEU A 266 -9.27 -24.56 -1.25
CA LEU A 266 -9.10 -24.79 -2.68
C LEU A 266 -10.47 -25.18 -3.25
N ASP A 267 -11.00 -24.32 -4.11
CA ASP A 267 -12.23 -24.56 -4.86
C ASP A 267 -11.89 -24.54 -6.37
N GLU A 268 -11.73 -25.71 -6.95
CA GLU A 268 -11.37 -25.84 -8.37
C GLU A 268 -12.47 -25.35 -9.31
N ALA A 269 -13.73 -25.28 -8.85
CA ALA A 269 -14.82 -24.68 -9.61
C ALA A 269 -14.69 -23.15 -9.71
N GLY A 270 -14.00 -22.55 -8.74
CA GLY A 270 -13.78 -21.12 -8.59
C GLY A 270 -14.82 -20.45 -7.69
N LEU A 271 -14.44 -19.28 -7.17
CA LEU A 271 -15.30 -18.41 -6.39
C LEU A 271 -16.16 -17.58 -7.33
N ASP A 272 -17.45 -17.81 -7.34
CA ASP A 272 -18.44 -16.97 -8.00
C ASP A 272 -19.02 -15.90 -7.06
N ALA A 273 -20.01 -15.15 -7.52
CA ALA A 273 -20.62 -14.07 -6.75
C ALA A 273 -21.29 -14.56 -5.46
N GLU A 274 -21.94 -15.73 -5.48
CA GLU A 274 -22.61 -16.32 -4.31
C GLU A 274 -21.57 -16.71 -3.24
N LYS A 275 -20.51 -17.39 -3.66
CA LYS A 275 -19.42 -17.80 -2.78
C LYS A 275 -18.67 -16.62 -2.17
N ILE A 276 -18.44 -15.57 -2.97
CA ILE A 276 -17.84 -14.32 -2.49
C ILE A 276 -18.74 -13.65 -1.45
N GLU A 277 -20.06 -13.56 -1.71
CA GLU A 277 -21.00 -12.96 -0.77
C GLU A 277 -21.06 -13.72 0.55
N TYR A 278 -21.14 -15.06 0.50
CA TYR A 278 -21.07 -15.90 1.70
C TYR A 278 -19.85 -15.57 2.58
N MET A 279 -18.68 -15.44 1.96
CA MET A 279 -17.45 -15.13 2.68
C MET A 279 -17.44 -13.69 3.24
N LEU A 280 -18.06 -12.74 2.55
CA LEU A 280 -18.23 -11.37 3.06
C LEU A 280 -19.15 -11.31 4.27
N GLU A 281 -20.24 -12.08 4.27
CA GLU A 281 -21.15 -12.22 5.42
C GLU A 281 -20.45 -12.89 6.60
N LEU A 282 -19.68 -13.94 6.36
CA LEU A 282 -18.89 -14.63 7.37
C LEU A 282 -17.91 -13.67 8.06
N ARG A 283 -17.23 -12.84 7.28
CA ARG A 283 -16.37 -11.79 7.80
C ARG A 283 -17.12 -10.71 8.57
N ALA A 284 -18.26 -10.26 8.06
CA ALA A 284 -19.08 -9.26 8.72
C ALA A 284 -19.59 -9.73 10.09
N SER A 285 -19.76 -11.04 10.29
CA SER A 285 -20.07 -11.65 11.58
C SER A 285 -18.89 -11.68 12.57
N GLY A 286 -17.70 -11.21 12.16
CA GLY A 286 -16.48 -11.22 12.96
C GLY A 286 -15.72 -12.55 12.91
N ASN A 287 -16.01 -13.40 11.93
CA ASN A 287 -15.42 -14.72 11.77
C ASN A 287 -14.49 -14.75 10.55
N ASP A 288 -13.22 -14.38 10.75
CA ASP A 288 -12.20 -14.29 9.70
C ASP A 288 -11.48 -15.63 9.45
N VAL A 289 -12.25 -16.75 9.37
CA VAL A 289 -11.73 -18.11 9.14
C VAL A 289 -12.30 -18.71 7.86
N CYS A 290 -11.56 -19.62 7.23
CA CYS A 290 -11.93 -20.25 5.96
C CYS A 290 -12.66 -21.58 6.09
N ALA A 291 -12.51 -22.30 7.20
CA ALA A 291 -13.08 -23.63 7.38
C ALA A 291 -14.60 -23.73 7.09
N PRO A 292 -15.47 -22.78 7.53
CA PRO A 292 -16.89 -22.82 7.24
C PRO A 292 -17.25 -22.82 5.75
N TYR A 293 -16.39 -22.29 4.89
CA TYR A 293 -16.62 -22.32 3.44
C TYR A 293 -16.73 -23.75 2.90
N ALA A 294 -15.84 -24.65 3.34
CA ALA A 294 -15.85 -26.04 2.88
C ALA A 294 -17.02 -26.86 3.48
N GLU A 295 -17.65 -26.38 4.55
CA GLU A 295 -18.88 -26.94 5.09
C GLU A 295 -20.08 -26.53 4.24
N GLU A 296 -20.14 -25.27 3.79
CA GLU A 296 -21.22 -24.74 2.95
C GLU A 296 -21.10 -25.23 1.50
N PHE A 297 -19.86 -25.30 0.97
CA PHE A 297 -19.55 -25.73 -0.40
C PHE A 297 -18.70 -26.99 -0.40
N PRO A 298 -19.32 -28.20 -0.31
CA PRO A 298 -18.59 -29.45 -0.09
C PRO A 298 -17.64 -29.90 -1.21
N GLU A 299 -17.71 -29.29 -2.39
CA GLU A 299 -16.78 -29.50 -3.49
C GLU A 299 -15.41 -28.85 -3.23
N ALA A 300 -15.35 -27.86 -2.34
CA ALA A 300 -14.12 -27.22 -1.93
C ALA A 300 -13.38 -28.04 -0.85
N LYS A 301 -12.06 -27.88 -0.82
CA LYS A 301 -11.19 -28.53 0.17
C LYS A 301 -10.58 -27.49 1.10
N PHE A 302 -10.66 -27.73 2.40
CA PHE A 302 -9.97 -26.91 3.40
C PHE A 302 -8.63 -27.57 3.78
N PHE A 303 -7.58 -26.75 3.87
CA PHE A 303 -6.23 -27.14 4.27
C PHE A 303 -5.81 -26.36 5.52
N GLU A 304 -5.99 -26.96 6.67
CA GLU A 304 -5.70 -26.37 7.98
C GLU A 304 -4.22 -26.00 8.12
N GLY A 305 -3.93 -24.78 8.59
CA GLY A 305 -2.59 -24.29 8.88
C GLY A 305 -1.68 -24.11 7.69
N LYS A 306 -2.18 -24.33 6.45
CA LYS A 306 -1.37 -24.19 5.23
C LYS A 306 -1.64 -22.88 4.50
N LYS A 307 -0.66 -22.50 3.65
CA LYS A 307 -0.76 -21.37 2.71
C LYS A 307 -1.19 -21.85 1.32
N PRO A 308 -1.80 -20.98 0.48
CA PRO A 308 -2.39 -21.39 -0.80
C PRO A 308 -1.36 -21.64 -1.93
N TRP A 309 -0.06 -21.60 -1.64
CA TRP A 309 1.01 -21.65 -2.65
C TRP A 309 1.24 -23.05 -3.24
N GLU A 310 0.70 -24.09 -2.62
CA GLU A 310 0.67 -25.46 -3.15
C GLU A 310 -0.38 -25.63 -4.28
N ALA A 311 -1.42 -24.79 -4.31
CA ALA A 311 -2.46 -24.84 -5.32
C ALA A 311 -1.91 -24.47 -6.70
N LYS A 312 -2.17 -25.29 -7.71
CA LYS A 312 -1.73 -25.03 -9.09
C LYS A 312 -2.58 -23.95 -9.71
N ALA A 313 -1.95 -22.82 -10.04
CA ALA A 313 -2.63 -21.67 -10.65
C ALA A 313 -1.75 -21.02 -11.72
N ASP A 314 -2.40 -20.21 -12.57
CA ASP A 314 -1.72 -19.38 -13.57
C ASP A 314 -1.16 -18.09 -12.98
N ILE A 315 -1.83 -17.54 -11.96
CA ILE A 315 -1.54 -16.23 -11.36
C ILE A 315 -1.53 -16.38 -9.85
N TYR A 316 -0.49 -15.86 -9.19
CA TYR A 316 -0.37 -15.87 -7.73
C TYR A 316 -0.36 -14.46 -7.16
N LEU A 317 -1.25 -14.21 -6.19
CA LEU A 317 -1.48 -12.91 -5.59
C LEU A 317 -1.39 -12.98 -4.05
N PRO A 318 -0.24 -12.69 -3.43
CA PRO A 318 -0.18 -12.50 -2.00
C PRO A 318 -0.95 -11.23 -1.59
N CYS A 319 -2.06 -11.41 -0.87
CA CYS A 319 -3.01 -10.35 -0.48
C CYS A 319 -3.17 -10.19 1.03
N ALA A 320 -2.46 -10.97 1.86
CA ALA A 320 -2.67 -11.01 3.29
C ALA A 320 -1.70 -10.12 4.06
N THR A 321 -0.47 -10.58 4.27
CA THR A 321 0.48 -9.94 5.17
C THR A 321 1.87 -9.76 4.56
N GLN A 322 2.67 -8.94 5.22
CA GLN A 322 4.08 -8.76 4.86
C GLN A 322 4.85 -10.08 5.01
N ASN A 323 5.75 -10.36 4.05
CA ASN A 323 6.64 -11.53 4.04
C ASN A 323 5.91 -12.89 4.16
N GLU A 324 4.67 -12.95 3.69
CA GLU A 324 3.89 -14.19 3.73
C GLU A 324 4.40 -15.27 2.75
N LEU A 325 5.06 -14.87 1.66
CA LEU A 325 5.62 -15.74 0.64
C LEU A 325 7.15 -15.71 0.73
N ASN A 326 7.74 -16.83 1.18
CA ASN A 326 9.18 -16.98 1.38
C ASN A 326 9.89 -17.65 0.22
N GLY A 327 11.21 -17.92 0.34
CA GLY A 327 12.01 -18.54 -0.72
C GLY A 327 11.57 -19.95 -1.08
N GLU A 328 11.11 -20.76 -0.13
CA GLU A 328 10.61 -22.13 -0.38
C GLU A 328 9.26 -22.07 -1.11
N ASP A 329 8.37 -21.15 -0.70
CA ASP A 329 7.09 -20.89 -1.38
C ASP A 329 7.35 -20.46 -2.85
N ALA A 330 8.39 -19.62 -3.09
CA ALA A 330 8.77 -19.20 -4.43
C ALA A 330 9.25 -20.36 -5.30
N ASP A 331 10.07 -21.28 -4.77
CA ASP A 331 10.51 -22.47 -5.48
C ASP A 331 9.31 -23.36 -5.85
N MET A 332 8.36 -23.51 -4.95
CA MET A 332 7.13 -24.27 -5.18
C MET A 332 6.28 -23.66 -6.30
N ILE A 333 6.10 -22.33 -6.28
CA ILE A 333 5.36 -21.60 -7.32
C ILE A 333 6.08 -21.70 -8.67
N LEU A 334 7.40 -21.48 -8.72
CA LEU A 334 8.18 -21.57 -9.96
C LEU A 334 8.12 -22.95 -10.60
N ALA A 335 8.09 -24.02 -9.78
CA ALA A 335 7.94 -25.40 -10.28
C ALA A 335 6.62 -25.62 -11.04
N GLN A 336 5.59 -24.80 -10.76
CA GLN A 336 4.28 -24.85 -11.42
C GLN A 336 4.21 -24.02 -12.71
N LYS A 337 5.27 -23.26 -13.03
CA LYS A 337 5.39 -22.41 -14.22
C LYS A 337 4.22 -21.42 -14.38
N PRO A 338 3.96 -20.54 -13.42
CA PRO A 338 2.88 -19.58 -13.50
C PRO A 338 3.11 -18.54 -14.60
N LEU A 339 2.06 -17.86 -15.02
CA LEU A 339 2.17 -16.71 -15.91
C LEU A 339 2.78 -15.51 -15.19
N CYS A 340 2.31 -15.24 -13.98
CA CYS A 340 2.86 -14.14 -13.18
C CYS A 340 2.63 -14.32 -11.67
N VAL A 341 3.43 -13.57 -10.91
CA VAL A 341 3.26 -13.34 -9.47
C VAL A 341 3.19 -11.83 -9.24
N ALA A 342 2.20 -11.35 -8.52
CA ALA A 342 2.05 -9.91 -8.25
C ALA A 342 1.68 -9.67 -6.78
N GLU A 343 2.50 -8.87 -6.09
CA GLU A 343 2.25 -8.52 -4.69
C GLU A 343 1.07 -7.54 -4.57
N VAL A 344 0.02 -7.96 -3.90
CA VAL A 344 -1.11 -7.07 -3.56
C VAL A 344 -0.98 -6.54 -2.14
N SER A 345 -0.48 -7.34 -1.21
CA SER A 345 -0.07 -6.87 0.12
C SER A 345 1.22 -6.03 0.04
N ASN A 346 1.46 -5.22 1.07
CA ASN A 346 2.72 -4.49 1.15
C ASN A 346 3.85 -5.47 1.49
N MET A 347 4.84 -5.57 0.58
CA MET A 347 5.97 -6.49 0.73
C MET A 347 5.52 -7.92 1.04
N GLY A 348 4.60 -8.46 0.23
CA GLY A 348 4.04 -9.80 0.43
C GLY A 348 5.07 -10.92 0.31
N CYS A 349 6.11 -10.71 -0.49
CA CYS A 349 7.22 -11.64 -0.69
C CYS A 349 8.45 -11.21 0.11
N THR A 350 9.21 -12.19 0.60
CA THR A 350 10.55 -11.91 1.15
C THR A 350 11.52 -11.51 0.03
N ALA A 351 12.60 -10.80 0.37
CA ALA A 351 13.63 -10.43 -0.60
C ALA A 351 14.21 -11.66 -1.32
N GLU A 352 14.35 -12.78 -0.62
CA GLU A 352 14.79 -14.06 -1.20
C GLU A 352 13.81 -14.52 -2.29
N ALA A 353 12.51 -14.52 -2.01
CA ALA A 353 11.49 -14.91 -2.96
C ALA A 353 11.48 -14.01 -4.20
N VAL A 354 11.55 -12.69 -4.02
CA VAL A 354 11.64 -11.71 -5.11
C VAL A 354 12.85 -11.98 -6.00
N ASN A 355 14.01 -12.20 -5.40
CA ASN A 355 15.24 -12.48 -6.14
C ASN A 355 15.14 -13.79 -6.94
N LYS A 356 14.51 -14.84 -6.40
CA LYS A 356 14.25 -16.10 -7.11
C LYS A 356 13.35 -15.90 -8.32
N PHE A 357 12.26 -15.14 -8.19
CA PHE A 357 11.37 -14.82 -9.31
C PHE A 357 12.10 -14.06 -10.43
N ILE A 358 12.86 -13.02 -10.07
CA ILE A 358 13.64 -12.23 -11.04
C ILE A 358 14.69 -13.10 -11.73
N ALA A 359 15.46 -13.88 -10.96
CA ALA A 359 16.51 -14.75 -11.51
C ALA A 359 15.96 -15.82 -12.46
N ALA A 360 14.74 -16.31 -12.21
CA ALA A 360 14.04 -17.24 -13.08
C ALA A 360 13.43 -16.60 -14.34
N GLY A 361 13.50 -15.27 -14.48
CA GLY A 361 12.82 -14.55 -15.56
C GLY A 361 11.29 -14.58 -15.45
N GLN A 362 10.76 -14.86 -14.26
CA GLN A 362 9.34 -14.88 -14.00
C GLN A 362 8.77 -13.47 -14.04
N LEU A 363 7.58 -13.28 -14.65
CA LEU A 363 6.86 -12.02 -14.52
C LEU A 363 6.47 -11.83 -13.06
N PHE A 364 7.16 -10.90 -12.41
CA PHE A 364 6.92 -10.53 -11.01
C PHE A 364 6.72 -9.02 -10.90
N ALA A 365 5.68 -8.60 -10.19
CA ALA A 365 5.39 -7.19 -9.97
C ALA A 365 5.35 -6.84 -8.47
N PRO A 366 6.04 -5.74 -8.05
CA PRO A 366 6.17 -5.36 -6.64
C PRO A 366 4.93 -4.68 -6.11
N GLY A 367 4.68 -4.82 -4.81
CA GLY A 367 3.53 -4.26 -4.12
C GLY A 367 3.35 -2.75 -4.31
N LYS A 368 4.44 -1.97 -4.30
CA LYS A 368 4.35 -0.51 -4.47
C LYS A 368 3.70 -0.06 -5.80
N ALA A 369 3.79 -0.87 -6.84
CA ALA A 369 3.10 -0.61 -8.11
C ALA A 369 1.73 -1.28 -8.15
N VAL A 370 1.65 -2.56 -7.81
CA VAL A 370 0.44 -3.37 -7.91
C VAL A 370 -0.65 -2.89 -6.96
N ASN A 371 -0.33 -2.58 -5.71
CA ASN A 371 -1.30 -2.18 -4.69
C ASN A 371 -1.54 -0.66 -4.61
N ALA A 372 -1.08 0.10 -5.58
CA ALA A 372 -1.26 1.55 -5.61
C ALA A 372 -2.73 2.00 -5.75
N GLY A 373 -3.65 1.08 -6.08
CA GLY A 373 -5.07 1.38 -6.22
C GLY A 373 -5.68 2.03 -4.97
N GLY A 374 -5.29 1.61 -3.79
CA GLY A 374 -5.77 2.20 -2.53
C GLY A 374 -5.38 3.68 -2.38
N VAL A 375 -4.12 4.03 -2.62
CA VAL A 375 -3.67 5.42 -2.54
C VAL A 375 -4.16 6.24 -3.74
N ALA A 376 -4.29 5.64 -4.91
CA ALA A 376 -4.89 6.30 -6.07
C ALA A 376 -6.34 6.73 -5.78
N THR A 377 -7.15 5.84 -5.23
CA THR A 377 -8.53 6.17 -4.83
C THR A 377 -8.56 7.21 -3.69
N SER A 378 -7.59 7.20 -2.78
CA SER A 378 -7.45 8.28 -1.80
C SER A 378 -7.18 9.63 -2.47
N GLY A 379 -6.35 9.68 -3.51
CA GLY A 379 -6.14 10.89 -4.31
C GLY A 379 -7.40 11.33 -5.07
N LEU A 380 -8.18 10.38 -5.58
CA LEU A 380 -9.49 10.68 -6.18
C LEU A 380 -10.49 11.20 -5.14
N GLU A 381 -10.46 10.70 -3.90
CA GLU A 381 -11.24 11.25 -2.79
C GLU A 381 -10.87 12.72 -2.49
N MET A 382 -9.58 13.02 -2.43
CA MET A 382 -9.10 14.41 -2.28
C MET A 382 -9.62 15.30 -3.41
N THR A 383 -9.58 14.83 -4.65
CA THR A 383 -10.09 15.57 -5.82
C THR A 383 -11.58 15.84 -5.70
N GLN A 384 -12.40 14.84 -5.39
CA GLN A 384 -13.83 14.99 -5.17
C GLN A 384 -14.12 16.01 -4.06
N ASN A 385 -13.37 15.94 -2.95
CA ASN A 385 -13.52 16.88 -1.84
C ASN A 385 -13.15 18.32 -2.24
N SER A 386 -12.11 18.53 -3.00
CA SER A 386 -11.69 19.86 -3.49
C SER A 386 -12.71 20.45 -4.46
N MET A 387 -13.32 19.61 -5.30
CA MET A 387 -14.38 20.00 -6.21
C MET A 387 -15.75 20.14 -5.53
N ARG A 388 -15.91 19.60 -4.32
CA ARG A 388 -17.15 19.51 -3.54
C ARG A 388 -18.27 18.73 -4.26
N ILE A 389 -17.89 17.68 -4.97
CA ILE A 389 -18.80 16.74 -5.64
C ILE A 389 -18.41 15.30 -5.31
N SER A 390 -19.34 14.38 -5.51
CA SER A 390 -19.08 12.95 -5.44
C SER A 390 -19.24 12.34 -6.84
N TRP A 391 -18.34 11.45 -7.18
CA TRP A 391 -18.43 10.65 -8.41
C TRP A 391 -19.18 9.34 -8.13
N THR A 392 -19.78 8.79 -9.18
CA THR A 392 -20.37 7.45 -9.14
C THR A 392 -19.29 6.38 -9.00
N GLY A 393 -19.70 5.17 -8.61
CA GLY A 393 -18.77 4.03 -8.53
C GLY A 393 -18.10 3.73 -9.88
N GLU A 394 -18.84 3.85 -10.99
CA GLU A 394 -18.31 3.65 -12.32
C GLU A 394 -17.28 4.72 -12.72
N GLU A 395 -17.53 5.99 -12.41
CA GLU A 395 -16.56 7.07 -12.66
C GLU A 395 -15.25 6.87 -11.87
N VAL A 396 -15.36 6.44 -10.61
CA VAL A 396 -14.18 6.15 -9.78
C VAL A 396 -13.42 4.94 -10.33
N ASP A 397 -14.12 3.87 -10.70
CA ASP A 397 -13.51 2.65 -11.24
C ASP A 397 -12.79 2.89 -12.57
N GLN A 398 -13.39 3.64 -13.49
CA GLN A 398 -12.75 4.04 -14.75
C GLN A 398 -11.48 4.85 -14.53
N LYS A 399 -11.50 5.82 -13.58
CA LYS A 399 -10.32 6.61 -13.23
C LYS A 399 -9.24 5.76 -12.58
N LEU A 400 -9.62 4.84 -11.70
CA LEU A 400 -8.70 3.88 -11.08
C LEU A 400 -8.03 3.00 -12.13
N HIS A 401 -8.81 2.45 -13.07
CA HIS A 401 -8.27 1.63 -14.16
C HIS A 401 -7.24 2.41 -14.98
N HIS A 402 -7.56 3.64 -15.38
CA HIS A 402 -6.64 4.50 -16.14
C HIS A 402 -5.35 4.80 -15.37
N ILE A 403 -5.44 5.07 -14.06
CA ILE A 403 -4.26 5.30 -13.22
C ILE A 403 -3.39 4.03 -13.16
N MET A 404 -3.98 2.86 -12.96
CA MET A 404 -3.23 1.61 -12.87
C MET A 404 -2.58 1.23 -14.21
N GLN A 405 -3.23 1.51 -15.33
CA GLN A 405 -2.63 1.39 -16.65
C GLN A 405 -1.39 2.28 -16.78
N GLY A 406 -1.50 3.55 -16.41
CA GLY A 406 -0.38 4.48 -16.44
C GLY A 406 0.79 4.06 -15.53
N ILE A 407 0.51 3.50 -14.35
CA ILE A 407 1.54 2.93 -13.48
C ILE A 407 2.26 1.78 -14.18
N HIS A 408 1.51 0.85 -14.77
CA HIS A 408 2.06 -0.27 -15.48
C HIS A 408 2.96 0.18 -16.65
N GLU A 409 2.49 1.12 -17.48
CA GLU A 409 3.25 1.68 -18.61
C GLU A 409 4.58 2.31 -18.16
N GLN A 410 4.59 3.04 -17.03
CA GLN A 410 5.82 3.60 -16.46
C GLN A 410 6.77 2.50 -15.96
N CYS A 411 6.25 1.46 -15.33
CA CYS A 411 7.06 0.31 -14.91
C CYS A 411 7.70 -0.39 -16.12
N VAL A 412 6.97 -0.60 -17.21
CA VAL A 412 7.51 -1.18 -18.45
C VAL A 412 8.58 -0.27 -19.05
N LYS A 413 8.30 1.03 -19.16
CA LYS A 413 9.25 2.01 -19.74
C LYS A 413 10.62 1.98 -19.07
N TYR A 414 10.66 1.90 -17.75
CA TYR A 414 11.92 1.95 -17.00
C TYR A 414 12.46 0.56 -16.58
N GLY A 415 11.63 -0.50 -16.68
CA GLY A 415 12.01 -1.86 -16.31
C GLY A 415 12.37 -2.76 -17.46
N LYS A 416 12.10 -2.36 -18.73
CA LYS A 416 12.41 -3.19 -19.90
C LYS A 416 13.91 -3.32 -20.11
N GLU A 417 14.37 -4.56 -20.21
CA GLU A 417 15.77 -4.92 -20.43
C GLU A 417 16.04 -5.23 -21.92
N PRO A 418 17.33 -5.23 -22.34
CA PRO A 418 17.69 -5.59 -23.72
C PRO A 418 17.24 -7.00 -24.15
N SER A 419 17.11 -7.91 -23.19
CA SER A 419 16.58 -9.28 -23.38
C SER A 419 15.09 -9.31 -23.77
N GLY A 420 14.38 -8.20 -23.57
CA GLY A 420 12.92 -8.12 -23.68
C GLY A 420 12.19 -8.40 -22.35
N TYR A 421 12.89 -8.89 -21.33
CA TYR A 421 12.33 -9.04 -19.98
C TYR A 421 11.98 -7.69 -19.37
N VAL A 422 10.87 -7.63 -18.64
CA VAL A 422 10.47 -6.45 -17.88
C VAL A 422 10.70 -6.70 -16.40
N ASN A 423 11.70 -6.04 -15.83
CA ASN A 423 11.94 -6.03 -14.40
C ASN A 423 11.04 -4.95 -13.75
N TYR A 424 9.86 -5.34 -13.32
CA TYR A 424 8.88 -4.42 -12.73
C TYR A 424 9.33 -3.82 -11.40
N VAL A 425 10.20 -4.51 -10.64
CA VAL A 425 10.77 -3.97 -9.38
C VAL A 425 11.65 -2.77 -9.69
N LYS A 426 12.60 -2.94 -10.62
CA LYS A 426 13.45 -1.84 -11.11
C LYS A 426 12.59 -0.75 -11.76
N GLY A 427 11.64 -1.13 -12.59
CA GLY A 427 10.74 -0.21 -13.29
C GLY A 427 9.98 0.70 -12.33
N ALA A 428 9.39 0.15 -11.27
CA ALA A 428 8.64 0.91 -10.27
C ALA A 428 9.54 1.88 -9.48
N ASN A 429 10.72 1.40 -9.03
CA ASN A 429 11.65 2.24 -8.27
C ASN A 429 12.18 3.40 -9.13
N VAL A 430 12.62 3.12 -10.35
CA VAL A 430 13.16 4.14 -11.26
C VAL A 430 12.08 5.13 -11.70
N ALA A 431 10.87 4.66 -12.05
CA ALA A 431 9.78 5.55 -12.45
C ALA A 431 9.39 6.54 -11.34
N GLY A 432 9.22 6.05 -10.12
CA GLY A 432 8.92 6.89 -8.96
C GLY A 432 10.01 7.89 -8.67
N PHE A 433 11.27 7.43 -8.63
CA PHE A 433 12.42 8.29 -8.42
C PHE A 433 12.53 9.39 -9.49
N MET A 434 12.46 9.05 -10.77
CA MET A 434 12.63 10.00 -11.87
C MET A 434 11.61 11.12 -11.84
N LYS A 435 10.37 10.83 -11.48
CA LYS A 435 9.32 11.85 -11.34
C LYS A 435 9.65 12.83 -10.22
N VAL A 436 9.99 12.32 -9.03
CA VAL A 436 10.32 13.16 -7.87
C VAL A 436 11.61 13.96 -8.11
N ALA A 437 12.66 13.31 -8.62
CA ALA A 437 13.94 13.95 -8.90
C ALA A 437 13.83 15.10 -9.91
N LYS A 438 13.07 14.92 -10.98
CA LYS A 438 12.80 15.98 -11.97
C LYS A 438 12.02 17.16 -11.38
N ALA A 439 11.02 16.88 -10.53
CA ALA A 439 10.28 17.92 -9.84
C ALA A 439 11.19 18.72 -8.89
N MET A 440 11.99 18.01 -8.07
CA MET A 440 12.96 18.65 -7.18
C MET A 440 13.99 19.50 -7.94
N LEU A 441 14.47 19.01 -9.09
CA LEU A 441 15.41 19.76 -9.93
C LEU A 441 14.77 21.04 -10.50
N ALA A 442 13.53 20.94 -10.99
CA ALA A 442 12.80 22.07 -11.58
C ALA A 442 12.44 23.15 -10.56
N GLN A 443 12.16 22.76 -9.31
CA GLN A 443 11.84 23.67 -8.20
C GLN A 443 13.07 24.33 -7.56
N GLY A 444 14.27 23.85 -7.87
CA GLY A 444 15.52 24.41 -7.36
C GLY A 444 15.91 23.86 -5.98
N ILE A 445 16.63 24.68 -5.22
CA ILE A 445 17.12 24.35 -3.88
C ILE A 445 16.27 25.11 -2.87
N VAL A 446 15.28 24.44 -2.33
CA VAL A 446 14.32 24.97 -1.36
C VAL A 446 14.34 24.12 -0.10
#